data_59113446a4c1d923339f360e4bed60fb
#
_entry.id   59113446a4c1d923339f360e4bed60fb
#
_cell.length_a   1.000
_cell.length_b   1.000
_cell.length_c   1.000
_cell.angle_alpha   90.00
_cell.angle_beta   90.00
_cell.angle_gamma   90.00
#
_symmetry.space_group_name_H-M   'P 1'
#
loop_
_entity.id
_entity.type
_entity.pdbx_description
1 polymer ?
#
loop_
_entity_poly.entity_id
_entity_poly.type
_entity_poly.pdbx_seq_one_letter_code
_entity_poly.pdbx_strand_id
1 'polypeptide(L)'
;MKKKKFPTVSVVIATYNAEKTLSRVLESIRDQDYPQTLVDVIVVDGGSKDRTLEIAKKYQTSIISVDPARQNAEYNKCIGIHRASGEIIFLVDHDNVLPHKLLLRRMVQPLLDYPEVVGVETLRYHYDPKASLLDRYFALFGAGDPLAWYLGKADRLSFLYDRYNLAGRARDLGAYYLITFSPDRIPTLGANGFIIRRSLLMKHAQVDPQHFYHIDVNVDLIRKGYNTYAFIKDAILHLSGYKNLWSFLSRRKLFMEQFHLSSTGITARPERRYSVYEPKDKWKLLWFVLISFTIIIPLTDSIRGFRKIHDPAWFLHPYLCFVLVVLYGWIIMKHQFQLMMKSLAHLV
;
A
#
# COMPACT_ATOMS: atom_id res chain seq x y z
N MET A 1 1.02 -32.56 19.09
CA MET A 1 1.06 -31.63 17.93
C MET A 1 2.51 -31.35 17.58
N LYS A 2 2.96 -31.67 16.34
CA LYS A 2 4.30 -31.27 15.87
C LYS A 2 4.37 -29.73 15.85
N LYS A 3 5.35 -29.12 16.54
CA LYS A 3 5.62 -27.68 16.42
C LYS A 3 5.83 -27.38 14.93
N LYS A 4 4.94 -26.59 14.32
CA LYS A 4 5.13 -26.13 12.93
C LYS A 4 6.42 -25.33 12.87
N LYS A 5 7.33 -25.73 11.98
CA LYS A 5 8.61 -25.04 11.77
C LYS A 5 8.32 -23.66 11.17
N PHE A 6 8.97 -22.61 11.67
CA PHE A 6 8.89 -21.30 11.06
C PHE A 6 9.46 -21.32 9.63
N PRO A 7 8.74 -20.76 8.65
CA PRO A 7 9.25 -20.63 7.28
C PRO A 7 10.36 -19.58 7.19
N THR A 8 11.16 -19.67 6.14
CA THR A 8 12.13 -18.62 5.80
C THR A 8 11.42 -17.41 5.21
N VAL A 9 11.87 -16.21 5.55
CA VAL A 9 11.28 -14.93 5.13
C VAL A 9 12.36 -14.08 4.46
N SER A 10 12.15 -13.68 3.20
CA SER A 10 12.93 -12.63 2.56
C SER A 10 12.16 -11.31 2.64
N VAL A 11 12.72 -10.36 3.38
CA VAL A 11 12.21 -8.99 3.46
C VAL A 11 12.78 -8.18 2.31
N VAL A 12 11.92 -7.63 1.47
CA VAL A 12 12.32 -6.84 0.29
C VAL A 12 11.95 -5.37 0.54
N ILE A 13 12.96 -4.49 0.48
CA ILE A 13 12.82 -3.06 0.72
C ILE A 13 13.36 -2.30 -0.49
N ALA A 14 12.48 -1.62 -1.22
CA ALA A 14 12.88 -0.68 -2.25
C ALA A 14 13.23 0.68 -1.62
N THR A 15 14.40 1.22 -1.95
CA THR A 15 14.88 2.48 -1.37
C THR A 15 15.29 3.49 -2.44
N TYR A 16 15.05 4.78 -2.13
CA TYR A 16 15.60 5.93 -2.83
C TYR A 16 15.61 7.15 -1.92
N ASN A 17 16.79 7.62 -1.52
CA ASN A 17 16.98 8.73 -0.57
C ASN A 17 16.15 8.55 0.72
N ALA A 18 16.37 7.43 1.40
CA ALA A 18 15.59 6.96 2.55
C ALA A 18 16.31 7.13 3.90
N GLU A 19 17.37 7.95 3.99
CA GLU A 19 18.20 8.11 5.21
C GLU A 19 17.40 8.41 6.48
N LYS A 20 16.24 9.09 6.34
CA LYS A 20 15.43 9.53 7.48
C LYS A 20 14.61 8.41 8.14
N THR A 21 14.29 7.37 7.38
CA THR A 21 13.34 6.34 7.81
C THR A 21 13.96 4.95 7.87
N LEU A 22 14.89 4.64 6.96
CA LEU A 22 15.42 3.28 6.76
C LEU A 22 16.02 2.67 8.03
N SER A 23 16.78 3.44 8.83
CA SER A 23 17.36 2.94 10.08
C SER A 23 16.28 2.39 11.03
N ARG A 24 15.17 3.15 11.21
CA ARG A 24 14.06 2.75 12.06
C ARG A 24 13.34 1.51 11.53
N VAL A 25 13.20 1.40 10.21
CA VAL A 25 12.60 0.21 9.57
C VAL A 25 13.47 -1.01 9.80
N LEU A 26 14.76 -0.94 9.50
CA LEU A 26 15.69 -2.06 9.66
C LEU A 26 15.83 -2.51 11.12
N GLU A 27 15.86 -1.56 12.05
CA GLU A 27 15.86 -1.85 13.49
C GLU A 27 14.59 -2.61 13.90
N SER A 28 13.42 -2.15 13.45
CA SER A 28 12.15 -2.81 13.76
C SER A 28 12.04 -4.23 13.22
N ILE A 29 12.69 -4.52 12.08
CA ILE A 29 12.78 -5.88 11.50
C ILE A 29 13.74 -6.75 12.31
N ARG A 30 14.92 -6.23 12.65
CA ARG A 30 15.92 -6.95 13.47
C ARG A 30 15.37 -7.33 14.84
N ASP A 31 14.54 -6.46 15.43
CA ASP A 31 14.00 -6.64 16.77
C ASP A 31 12.80 -7.59 16.83
N GLN A 32 12.41 -8.22 15.70
CA GLN A 32 11.30 -9.17 15.71
C GLN A 32 11.64 -10.47 16.47
N ASP A 33 10.67 -10.95 17.26
CA ASP A 33 10.69 -12.28 17.88
C ASP A 33 10.46 -13.36 16.81
N TYR A 34 11.44 -13.49 15.93
CA TYR A 34 11.48 -14.47 14.86
C TYR A 34 12.91 -14.97 14.72
N PRO A 35 13.19 -16.28 14.45
CA PRO A 35 14.55 -16.76 14.33
C PRO A 35 15.30 -15.98 13.25
N GLN A 36 16.30 -15.21 13.64
CA GLN A 36 17.03 -14.30 12.72
C GLN A 36 17.74 -15.06 11.60
N THR A 37 18.11 -16.31 11.82
CA THR A 37 18.68 -17.20 10.79
C THR A 37 17.69 -17.58 9.69
N LEU A 38 16.40 -17.30 9.88
CA LEU A 38 15.34 -17.53 8.91
C LEU A 38 14.85 -16.23 8.24
N VAL A 39 15.45 -15.09 8.58
CA VAL A 39 15.11 -13.78 7.99
C VAL A 39 16.27 -13.27 7.16
N ASP A 40 16.02 -13.00 5.92
CA ASP A 40 16.93 -12.37 4.96
C ASP A 40 16.39 -10.99 4.58
N VAL A 41 17.22 -9.95 4.63
CA VAL A 41 16.82 -8.58 4.31
C VAL A 41 17.53 -8.10 3.06
N ILE A 42 16.77 -7.79 2.02
CA ILE A 42 17.23 -7.35 0.71
C ILE A 42 16.82 -5.89 0.51
N VAL A 43 17.81 -5.00 0.47
CA VAL A 43 17.62 -3.58 0.15
C VAL A 43 17.94 -3.38 -1.32
N VAL A 44 16.97 -2.90 -2.09
CA VAL A 44 17.15 -2.57 -3.52
C VAL A 44 17.17 -1.06 -3.67
N ASP A 45 18.34 -0.51 -3.93
CA ASP A 45 18.58 0.93 -4.00
C ASP A 45 18.53 1.48 -5.41
N GLY A 46 17.72 2.50 -5.62
CA GLY A 46 17.52 3.18 -6.90
C GLY A 46 18.52 4.29 -7.21
N GLY A 47 19.73 4.24 -6.61
CA GLY A 47 20.76 5.27 -6.81
C GLY A 47 20.66 6.43 -5.82
N SER A 48 20.46 6.12 -4.55
CA SER A 48 20.45 7.11 -3.47
C SER A 48 21.72 7.92 -3.40
N LYS A 49 21.58 9.22 -3.10
CA LYS A 49 22.68 10.18 -2.94
C LYS A 49 22.88 10.65 -1.49
N ASP A 50 22.03 10.18 -0.59
CA ASP A 50 22.08 10.41 0.85
C ASP A 50 22.74 9.22 1.58
N ARG A 51 22.59 9.14 2.88
CA ARG A 51 23.20 8.09 3.71
C ARG A 51 22.46 6.75 3.67
N THR A 52 21.53 6.54 2.75
CA THR A 52 20.72 5.31 2.62
C THR A 52 21.60 4.05 2.56
N LEU A 53 22.63 4.03 1.66
CA LEU A 53 23.51 2.88 1.50
C LEU A 53 24.41 2.63 2.71
N GLU A 54 24.86 3.69 3.38
CA GLU A 54 25.63 3.58 4.63
C GLU A 54 24.79 2.90 5.71
N ILE A 55 23.53 3.33 5.86
CA ILE A 55 22.58 2.74 6.81
C ILE A 55 22.35 1.26 6.48
N ALA A 56 22.06 0.92 5.22
CA ALA A 56 21.82 -0.47 4.82
C ALA A 56 23.02 -1.38 5.15
N LYS A 57 24.26 -0.92 4.87
CA LYS A 57 25.50 -1.65 5.21
C LYS A 57 25.64 -1.89 6.71
N LYS A 58 25.34 -0.89 7.54
CA LYS A 58 25.41 -1.01 9.01
C LYS A 58 24.52 -2.13 9.57
N TYR A 59 23.38 -2.39 8.92
CA TYR A 59 22.46 -3.48 9.31
C TYR A 59 22.75 -4.81 8.60
N GLN A 60 23.87 -4.93 7.87
CA GLN A 60 24.33 -6.15 7.19
C GLN A 60 23.28 -6.73 6.22
N THR A 61 22.55 -5.87 5.53
CA THR A 61 21.56 -6.28 4.55
C THR A 61 22.20 -6.67 3.22
N SER A 62 21.53 -7.52 2.44
CA SER A 62 21.89 -7.76 1.02
C SER A 62 21.52 -6.54 0.20
N ILE A 63 22.49 -5.83 -0.38
CA ILE A 63 22.25 -4.59 -1.14
C ILE A 63 22.34 -4.87 -2.63
N ILE A 64 21.34 -4.42 -3.38
CA ILE A 64 21.31 -4.42 -4.84
C ILE A 64 21.17 -2.98 -5.31
N SER A 65 22.12 -2.48 -6.09
CA SER A 65 22.01 -1.16 -6.71
C SER A 65 21.42 -1.29 -8.11
N VAL A 66 20.43 -0.45 -8.41
CA VAL A 66 19.77 -0.37 -9.71
C VAL A 66 20.21 0.90 -10.42
N ASP A 67 20.30 0.83 -11.75
CA ASP A 67 20.57 2.01 -12.57
C ASP A 67 19.56 3.14 -12.23
N PRO A 68 20.04 4.33 -11.84
CA PRO A 68 19.16 5.46 -11.52
C PRO A 68 18.18 5.83 -12.64
N ALA A 69 18.54 5.58 -13.91
CA ALA A 69 17.65 5.82 -15.03
C ALA A 69 16.42 4.89 -15.06
N ARG A 70 16.51 3.74 -14.39
CA ARG A 70 15.41 2.77 -14.23
C ARG A 70 14.75 2.83 -12.86
N GLN A 71 15.16 3.77 -12.01
CA GLN A 71 14.66 3.86 -10.65
C GLN A 71 13.14 4.05 -10.61
N ASN A 72 12.48 3.06 -10.04
CA ASN A 72 11.05 3.04 -9.77
C ASN A 72 10.82 2.05 -8.63
N ALA A 73 10.02 2.43 -7.65
CA ALA A 73 9.77 1.58 -6.47
C ALA A 73 9.25 0.17 -6.85
N GLU A 74 8.41 0.07 -7.88
CA GLU A 74 7.86 -1.21 -8.34
C GLU A 74 8.92 -2.06 -9.03
N TYR A 75 9.70 -1.46 -9.91
CA TYR A 75 10.84 -2.11 -10.55
C TYR A 75 11.82 -2.65 -9.50
N ASN A 76 12.18 -1.82 -8.52
CA ASN A 76 13.11 -2.20 -7.44
C ASN A 76 12.53 -3.34 -6.58
N LYS A 77 11.25 -3.30 -6.22
CA LYS A 77 10.58 -4.41 -5.53
C LYS A 77 10.68 -5.71 -6.32
N CYS A 78 10.43 -5.66 -7.62
CA CYS A 78 10.52 -6.84 -8.49
C CYS A 78 11.94 -7.44 -8.52
N ILE A 79 12.97 -6.60 -8.65
CA ILE A 79 14.37 -7.06 -8.58
C ILE A 79 14.64 -7.75 -7.24
N GLY A 80 14.17 -7.19 -6.13
CA GLY A 80 14.29 -7.80 -4.81
C GLY A 80 13.56 -9.14 -4.69
N ILE A 81 12.35 -9.26 -5.27
CA ILE A 81 11.57 -10.50 -5.31
C ILE A 81 12.32 -11.61 -6.06
N HIS A 82 12.95 -11.30 -7.19
CA HIS A 82 13.76 -12.27 -7.94
C HIS A 82 14.99 -12.73 -7.15
N ARG A 83 15.58 -11.86 -6.34
CA ARG A 83 16.73 -12.20 -5.48
C ARG A 83 16.33 -13.01 -4.26
N ALA A 84 15.09 -12.87 -3.80
CA ALA A 84 14.57 -13.52 -2.60
C ALA A 84 14.59 -15.04 -2.73
N SER A 85 15.05 -15.73 -1.67
CA SER A 85 15.08 -17.19 -1.57
C SER A 85 14.09 -17.76 -0.53
N GLY A 86 13.56 -16.92 0.35
CA GLY A 86 12.63 -17.31 1.41
C GLY A 86 11.34 -17.92 0.88
N GLU A 87 10.74 -18.81 1.67
CA GLU A 87 9.41 -19.38 1.38
C GLU A 87 8.33 -18.31 1.34
N ILE A 88 8.53 -17.24 2.10
CA ILE A 88 7.66 -16.07 2.20
C ILE A 88 8.44 -14.82 1.77
N ILE A 89 7.81 -13.98 0.98
CA ILE A 89 8.29 -12.64 0.69
C ILE A 89 7.52 -11.66 1.58
N PHE A 90 8.26 -10.76 2.24
CA PHE A 90 7.72 -9.66 3.00
C PHE A 90 8.05 -8.34 2.29
N LEU A 91 7.07 -7.73 1.65
CA LEU A 91 7.21 -6.42 1.01
C LEU A 91 7.04 -5.33 2.05
N VAL A 92 8.11 -4.64 2.35
CA VAL A 92 8.17 -3.53 3.32
C VAL A 92 8.66 -2.29 2.59
N ASP A 93 7.95 -1.19 2.68
CA ASP A 93 8.46 0.08 2.18
C ASP A 93 9.44 0.70 3.19
N HIS A 94 10.37 1.53 2.71
CA HIS A 94 11.42 2.14 3.54
C HIS A 94 10.89 3.08 4.65
N ASP A 95 9.59 3.25 4.74
CA ASP A 95 8.85 4.07 5.70
C ASP A 95 7.81 3.26 6.51
N ASN A 96 7.84 1.93 6.39
CA ASN A 96 6.99 1.02 7.17
C ASN A 96 7.75 0.44 8.35
N VAL A 97 7.33 0.76 9.56
CA VAL A 97 7.93 0.28 10.80
C VAL A 97 7.03 -0.76 11.47
N LEU A 98 7.62 -1.85 11.91
CA LEU A 98 6.94 -2.88 12.69
C LEU A 98 6.83 -2.39 14.14
N PRO A 99 5.64 -2.08 14.66
CA PRO A 99 5.50 -1.33 15.91
C PRO A 99 5.83 -2.14 17.17
N HIS A 100 5.93 -3.47 17.06
CA HIS A 100 6.28 -4.36 18.19
C HIS A 100 6.90 -5.68 17.71
N LYS A 101 7.57 -6.37 18.63
CA LYS A 101 8.40 -7.57 18.36
C LYS A 101 7.63 -8.80 17.82
N LEU A 102 6.33 -8.87 18.00
CA LEU A 102 5.53 -10.05 17.63
C LEU A 102 4.86 -9.92 16.26
N LEU A 103 5.01 -8.77 15.56
CA LEU A 103 4.23 -8.52 14.33
C LEU A 103 4.53 -9.56 13.24
N LEU A 104 5.80 -9.82 12.93
CA LEU A 104 6.17 -10.79 11.89
C LEU A 104 5.64 -12.19 12.21
N ARG A 105 5.76 -12.64 13.45
CA ARG A 105 5.22 -13.93 13.90
C ARG A 105 3.71 -14.00 13.72
N ARG A 106 2.98 -12.94 14.08
CA ARG A 106 1.53 -12.84 13.90
C ARG A 106 1.12 -12.84 12.44
N MET A 107 1.90 -12.17 11.58
CA MET A 107 1.65 -12.18 10.12
C MET A 107 1.88 -13.56 9.50
N VAL A 108 2.88 -14.31 9.95
CA VAL A 108 3.18 -15.66 9.44
C VAL A 108 2.14 -16.69 9.91
N GLN A 109 1.52 -16.50 11.07
CA GLN A 109 0.61 -17.49 11.66
C GLN A 109 -0.54 -17.95 10.75
N PRO A 110 -1.29 -17.07 10.05
CA PRO A 110 -2.35 -17.49 9.12
C PRO A 110 -1.85 -18.40 7.99
N LEU A 111 -0.62 -18.16 7.49
CA LEU A 111 -0.01 -19.02 6.47
C LEU A 111 0.31 -20.42 7.00
N LEU A 112 0.61 -20.54 8.28
CA LEU A 112 0.84 -21.83 8.93
C LEU A 112 -0.46 -22.58 9.22
N ASP A 113 -1.51 -21.84 9.59
CA ASP A 113 -2.81 -22.43 9.96
C ASP A 113 -3.61 -22.89 8.74
N TYR A 114 -3.52 -22.14 7.64
CA TYR A 114 -4.32 -22.34 6.43
C TYR A 114 -3.42 -22.37 5.19
N PRO A 115 -3.17 -23.57 4.62
CA PRO A 115 -2.35 -23.71 3.40
C PRO A 115 -2.85 -22.91 2.20
N GLU A 116 -4.17 -22.67 2.12
CA GLU A 116 -4.83 -21.91 1.07
C GLU A 116 -4.61 -20.38 1.18
N VAL A 117 -4.12 -19.89 2.33
CA VAL A 117 -3.83 -18.45 2.48
C VAL A 117 -2.65 -18.07 1.59
N VAL A 118 -2.90 -17.13 0.69
CA VAL A 118 -1.94 -16.62 -0.31
C VAL A 118 -1.00 -15.60 0.30
N GLY A 119 -1.57 -14.63 1.01
CA GLY A 119 -0.85 -13.53 1.62
C GLY A 119 -1.57 -12.95 2.82
N VAL A 120 -0.86 -12.13 3.59
CA VAL A 120 -1.36 -11.56 4.85
C VAL A 120 -1.00 -10.08 4.95
N GLU A 121 -1.96 -9.30 5.41
CA GLU A 121 -1.79 -7.89 5.76
C GLU A 121 -2.16 -7.61 7.21
N THR A 122 -1.72 -6.45 7.71
CA THR A 122 -2.26 -5.88 8.95
C THR A 122 -3.63 -5.27 8.69
N LEU A 123 -4.53 -5.37 9.66
CA LEU A 123 -5.89 -4.83 9.54
C LEU A 123 -5.92 -3.31 9.49
N ARG A 124 -4.97 -2.65 10.19
CA ARG A 124 -4.96 -1.19 10.37
C ARG A 124 -3.56 -0.62 10.14
N TYR A 125 -3.49 0.69 9.94
CA TYR A 125 -2.29 1.44 10.22
C TYR A 125 -2.17 1.71 11.72
N HIS A 126 -0.94 1.72 12.23
CA HIS A 126 -0.68 2.04 13.63
C HIS A 126 -0.92 3.53 13.88
N TYR A 127 -1.84 3.82 14.80
CA TYR A 127 -2.10 5.18 15.22
C TYR A 127 -1.12 5.58 16.33
N ASP A 128 -0.29 6.58 16.05
CA ASP A 128 0.62 7.21 17.00
C ASP A 128 0.18 8.68 17.21
N PRO A 129 -0.30 9.07 18.40
CA PRO A 129 -0.74 10.44 18.69
C PRO A 129 0.38 11.48 18.56
N LYS A 130 1.65 11.06 18.53
CA LYS A 130 2.82 11.93 18.36
C LYS A 130 3.25 12.08 16.89
N ALA A 131 2.66 11.32 15.98
CA ALA A 131 2.95 11.40 14.56
C ALA A 131 2.44 12.72 13.96
N SER A 132 2.85 13.01 12.71
CA SER A 132 2.36 14.17 11.98
C SER A 132 0.83 14.15 11.84
N LEU A 133 0.22 15.31 11.64
CA LEU A 133 -1.23 15.41 11.47
C LEU A 133 -1.74 14.55 10.30
N LEU A 134 -0.97 14.48 9.19
CA LEU A 134 -1.29 13.65 8.03
C LEU A 134 -1.14 12.15 8.33
N ASP A 135 -0.06 11.74 9.00
CA ASP A 135 0.14 10.33 9.35
C ASP A 135 -0.96 9.83 10.29
N ARG A 136 -1.37 10.66 11.28
CA ARG A 136 -2.52 10.35 12.13
C ARG A 136 -3.81 10.22 11.33
N TYR A 137 -4.04 11.14 10.39
CA TYR A 137 -5.21 11.09 9.50
C TYR A 137 -5.23 9.77 8.69
N PHE A 138 -4.12 9.41 8.05
CA PHE A 138 -4.04 8.16 7.26
C PHE A 138 -4.26 6.93 8.13
N ALA A 139 -3.70 6.91 9.33
CA ALA A 139 -3.92 5.81 10.28
C ALA A 139 -5.40 5.70 10.67
N LEU A 140 -6.02 6.80 11.04
CA LEU A 140 -7.41 6.85 11.52
C LEU A 140 -8.43 6.42 10.44
N PHE A 141 -8.23 6.86 9.18
CA PHE A 141 -9.11 6.49 8.07
C PHE A 141 -8.73 5.18 7.37
N GLY A 142 -7.51 4.67 7.56
CA GLY A 142 -7.04 3.46 6.89
C GLY A 142 -6.78 3.64 5.40
N ALA A 143 -6.70 4.88 4.93
CA ALA A 143 -6.43 5.22 3.54
C ALA A 143 -5.78 6.60 3.45
N GLY A 144 -4.82 6.75 2.53
CA GLY A 144 -4.23 8.04 2.20
C GLY A 144 -5.05 8.89 1.22
N ASP A 145 -6.13 8.33 0.67
CA ASP A 145 -7.00 9.00 -0.31
C ASP A 145 -8.47 8.78 0.04
N PRO A 146 -9.23 9.86 0.38
CA PRO A 146 -10.66 9.77 0.63
C PRO A 146 -11.47 9.15 -0.50
N LEU A 147 -11.08 9.37 -1.77
CA LEU A 147 -11.76 8.76 -2.90
C LEU A 147 -11.71 7.23 -2.81
N ALA A 148 -10.54 6.65 -2.56
CA ALA A 148 -10.38 5.21 -2.40
C ALA A 148 -11.25 4.67 -1.26
N TRP A 149 -11.35 5.42 -0.15
CA TRP A 149 -12.18 5.04 0.98
C TRP A 149 -13.68 4.99 0.63
N TYR A 150 -14.23 6.04 -0.03
CA TYR A 150 -15.64 6.08 -0.45
C TYR A 150 -15.96 5.10 -1.59
N LEU A 151 -14.98 4.75 -2.41
CA LEU A 151 -15.14 3.68 -3.41
C LEU A 151 -15.13 2.28 -2.78
N GLY A 152 -14.81 2.15 -1.48
CA GLY A 152 -14.65 0.87 -0.78
C GLY A 152 -13.39 0.13 -1.19
N LYS A 153 -12.35 0.87 -1.54
CA LYS A 153 -11.03 0.39 -1.97
C LYS A 153 -9.90 0.86 -1.05
N ALA A 154 -10.23 1.25 0.19
CA ALA A 154 -9.23 1.50 1.22
C ALA A 154 -8.40 0.24 1.48
N ASP A 155 -7.13 0.42 1.72
CA ASP A 155 -6.18 -0.67 1.96
C ASP A 155 -6.19 -1.16 3.42
N ARG A 156 -6.69 -0.36 4.35
CA ARG A 156 -6.81 -0.71 5.77
C ARG A 156 -8.18 -0.35 6.33
N LEU A 157 -8.54 -1.02 7.41
CA LEU A 157 -9.76 -0.74 8.14
C LEU A 157 -9.65 0.58 8.91
N SER A 158 -10.60 1.49 8.67
CA SER A 158 -10.70 2.73 9.45
C SER A 158 -11.06 2.47 10.91
N PHE A 159 -10.58 3.33 11.82
CA PHE A 159 -11.00 3.33 13.24
C PHE A 159 -12.47 3.75 13.44
N LEU A 160 -13.15 4.20 12.39
CA LEU A 160 -14.61 4.37 12.41
C LEU A 160 -15.36 3.06 12.64
N TYR A 161 -14.76 1.92 12.28
CA TYR A 161 -15.40 0.61 12.29
C TYR A 161 -14.67 -0.34 13.23
N ASP A 162 -15.44 -1.11 13.99
CA ASP A 162 -14.90 -2.09 14.95
C ASP A 162 -14.81 -3.50 14.33
N ARG A 163 -15.53 -3.72 13.21
CA ARG A 163 -15.55 -4.99 12.48
C ARG A 163 -15.12 -4.78 11.04
N TYR A 164 -14.59 -5.83 10.43
CA TYR A 164 -14.20 -5.83 9.04
C TYR A 164 -15.36 -5.40 8.13
N ASN A 165 -15.12 -4.40 7.28
CA ASN A 165 -16.07 -3.87 6.32
C ASN A 165 -15.47 -3.53 4.96
N LEU A 166 -14.23 -4.01 4.71
CA LEU A 166 -13.56 -3.86 3.41
C LEU A 166 -14.10 -4.90 2.40
N ALA A 167 -13.50 -4.98 1.23
CA ALA A 167 -13.89 -5.94 0.21
C ALA A 167 -13.65 -7.39 0.65
N GLY A 168 -14.39 -8.33 0.04
CA GLY A 168 -14.30 -9.76 0.30
C GLY A 168 -15.26 -10.28 1.37
N ARG A 169 -15.36 -11.60 1.45
CA ARG A 169 -16.13 -12.30 2.48
C ARG A 169 -15.20 -12.66 3.63
N ALA A 170 -15.39 -12.02 4.78
CA ALA A 170 -14.57 -12.20 5.96
C ALA A 170 -15.16 -13.22 6.94
N ARG A 171 -14.31 -14.10 7.47
CA ARG A 171 -14.58 -14.98 8.61
C ARG A 171 -13.66 -14.56 9.76
N ASP A 172 -14.22 -14.19 10.89
CA ASP A 172 -13.47 -13.81 12.08
C ASP A 172 -12.95 -15.06 12.80
N LEU A 173 -11.63 -15.15 12.99
CA LEU A 173 -10.95 -16.25 13.68
C LEU A 173 -10.27 -15.79 14.99
N GLY A 174 -10.76 -14.71 15.58
CA GLY A 174 -10.21 -14.14 16.81
C GLY A 174 -8.99 -13.26 16.53
N ALA A 175 -7.82 -13.83 16.29
CA ALA A 175 -6.58 -13.09 16.05
C ALA A 175 -6.51 -12.42 14.66
N TYR A 176 -7.23 -12.93 13.68
CA TYR A 176 -7.27 -12.43 12.32
C TYR A 176 -8.58 -12.74 11.62
N TYR A 177 -8.84 -12.03 10.53
CA TYR A 177 -9.90 -12.36 9.58
C TYR A 177 -9.32 -13.18 8.44
N LEU A 178 -9.99 -14.31 8.11
CA LEU A 178 -9.76 -15.03 6.87
C LEU A 178 -10.73 -14.49 5.82
N ILE A 179 -10.21 -14.07 4.67
CA ILE A 179 -10.98 -13.32 3.68
C ILE A 179 -10.88 -14.01 2.34
N THR A 180 -12.04 -14.23 1.71
CA THR A 180 -12.11 -14.71 0.33
C THR A 180 -12.55 -13.57 -0.57
N PHE A 181 -11.70 -13.20 -1.53
CA PHE A 181 -11.98 -12.16 -2.51
C PHE A 181 -12.70 -12.71 -3.74
N SER A 182 -13.51 -11.86 -4.36
CA SER A 182 -14.09 -12.10 -5.69
C SER A 182 -13.26 -11.36 -6.75
N PRO A 183 -13.05 -11.96 -7.93
CA PRO A 183 -12.43 -11.26 -9.07
C PRO A 183 -13.12 -9.95 -9.47
N ASP A 184 -14.43 -9.85 -9.19
CA ASP A 184 -15.22 -8.67 -9.52
C ASP A 184 -15.03 -7.49 -8.55
N ARG A 185 -14.46 -7.76 -7.36
CA ARG A 185 -14.26 -6.74 -6.32
C ARG A 185 -12.96 -6.98 -5.58
N ILE A 186 -11.87 -6.52 -6.20
CA ILE A 186 -10.52 -6.65 -5.63
C ILE A 186 -10.19 -5.36 -4.88
N PRO A 187 -9.73 -5.43 -3.61
CA PRO A 187 -9.32 -4.27 -2.83
C PRO A 187 -7.93 -3.79 -3.27
N THR A 188 -7.50 -2.65 -2.74
CA THR A 188 -6.07 -2.30 -2.72
C THR A 188 -5.37 -3.25 -1.78
N LEU A 189 -4.51 -4.12 -2.30
CA LEU A 189 -3.89 -5.21 -1.56
C LEU A 189 -2.41 -5.34 -1.93
N GLY A 190 -1.56 -5.56 -0.94
CA GLY A 190 -0.13 -5.79 -1.17
C GLY A 190 0.77 -4.59 -0.92
N ALA A 191 0.23 -3.46 -0.44
CA ALA A 191 0.99 -2.27 -0.07
C ALA A 191 1.32 -2.23 1.44
N ASN A 192 2.38 -1.50 1.80
CA ASN A 192 2.67 -1.14 3.19
C ASN A 192 2.73 -2.33 4.17
N GLY A 193 3.69 -3.22 3.96
CA GLY A 193 3.90 -4.36 4.86
C GLY A 193 2.98 -5.53 4.57
N PHE A 194 3.23 -6.19 3.46
CA PHE A 194 2.47 -7.35 2.99
C PHE A 194 3.36 -8.58 2.89
N ILE A 195 2.90 -9.72 3.41
CA ILE A 195 3.58 -11.00 3.21
C ILE A 195 2.82 -11.88 2.23
N ILE A 196 3.57 -12.64 1.41
CA ILE A 196 3.00 -13.50 0.37
C ILE A 196 3.84 -14.77 0.21
N ARG A 197 3.19 -15.90 -0.11
CA ARG A 197 3.89 -17.12 -0.50
C ARG A 197 4.66 -16.94 -1.79
N ARG A 198 5.98 -17.03 -1.72
CA ARG A 198 6.86 -16.87 -2.88
C ARG A 198 6.52 -17.83 -4.01
N SER A 199 6.24 -19.09 -3.71
CA SER A 199 5.92 -20.10 -4.71
C SER A 199 4.69 -19.75 -5.55
N LEU A 200 3.63 -19.23 -4.91
CA LEU A 200 2.42 -18.79 -5.62
C LEU A 200 2.68 -17.54 -6.45
N LEU A 201 3.38 -16.54 -5.86
CA LEU A 201 3.73 -15.31 -6.55
C LEU A 201 4.52 -15.60 -7.84
N MET A 202 5.63 -16.34 -7.73
CA MET A 202 6.52 -16.61 -8.86
C MET A 202 5.89 -17.50 -9.94
N LYS A 203 4.99 -18.41 -9.56
CA LYS A 203 4.38 -19.36 -10.50
C LYS A 203 3.14 -18.80 -11.20
N HIS A 204 2.37 -17.96 -10.53
CA HIS A 204 1.02 -17.63 -10.97
C HIS A 204 0.76 -16.15 -11.23
N ALA A 205 1.64 -15.24 -10.78
CA ALA A 205 1.55 -13.82 -11.07
C ALA A 205 2.58 -13.36 -12.09
N GLN A 206 2.34 -12.22 -12.71
CA GLN A 206 3.31 -11.60 -13.60
C GLN A 206 4.35 -10.85 -12.77
N VAL A 207 5.51 -11.47 -12.58
CA VAL A 207 6.66 -10.91 -11.85
C VAL A 207 7.77 -10.60 -12.85
N ASP A 208 7.52 -9.61 -13.68
CA ASP A 208 8.46 -9.09 -14.69
C ASP A 208 8.77 -7.63 -14.33
N PRO A 209 10.05 -7.22 -14.22
CA PRO A 209 10.42 -5.87 -13.81
C PRO A 209 9.80 -4.75 -14.65
N GLN A 210 9.53 -5.00 -15.93
CA GLN A 210 8.92 -4.01 -16.81
C GLN A 210 7.42 -3.80 -16.53
N HIS A 211 6.73 -4.85 -16.07
CA HIS A 211 5.27 -4.88 -15.90
C HIS A 211 4.85 -5.16 -14.46
N PHE A 212 5.79 -5.21 -13.51
CA PHE A 212 5.51 -5.47 -12.12
C PHE A 212 4.79 -4.29 -11.46
N TYR A 213 3.74 -4.61 -10.72
CA TYR A 213 3.10 -3.73 -9.77
C TYR A 213 2.61 -4.57 -8.58
N HIS A 214 3.00 -4.21 -7.37
CA HIS A 214 2.73 -5.03 -6.17
C HIS A 214 1.24 -5.28 -5.90
N ILE A 215 0.34 -4.39 -6.36
CA ILE A 215 -1.10 -4.60 -6.27
C ILE A 215 -1.58 -5.55 -7.37
N ASP A 216 -1.05 -5.42 -8.59
CA ASP A 216 -1.49 -6.15 -9.77
C ASP A 216 -1.22 -7.66 -9.67
N VAL A 217 -0.14 -8.06 -8.99
CA VAL A 217 0.15 -9.49 -8.77
C VAL A 217 -0.93 -10.17 -7.93
N ASN A 218 -1.57 -9.44 -7.01
CA ASN A 218 -2.70 -9.97 -6.25
C ASN A 218 -3.96 -10.09 -7.13
N VAL A 219 -4.14 -9.19 -8.10
CA VAL A 219 -5.21 -9.30 -9.11
C VAL A 219 -5.03 -10.57 -9.94
N ASP A 220 -3.79 -10.87 -10.38
CA ASP A 220 -3.47 -12.08 -11.14
C ASP A 220 -3.82 -13.34 -10.34
N LEU A 221 -3.39 -13.38 -9.07
CA LEU A 221 -3.63 -14.52 -8.19
C LEU A 221 -5.13 -14.74 -7.93
N ILE A 222 -5.86 -13.68 -7.58
CA ILE A 222 -7.30 -13.75 -7.30
C ILE A 222 -8.08 -14.22 -8.53
N ARG A 223 -7.75 -13.72 -9.72
CA ARG A 223 -8.39 -14.15 -10.99
C ARG A 223 -8.11 -15.60 -11.34
N LYS A 224 -7.01 -16.16 -10.85
CA LYS A 224 -6.64 -17.58 -11.03
C LYS A 224 -7.19 -18.49 -9.91
N GLY A 225 -8.01 -17.97 -8.99
CA GLY A 225 -8.62 -18.71 -7.91
C GLY A 225 -7.79 -18.76 -6.61
N TYR A 226 -6.61 -18.15 -6.58
CA TYR A 226 -5.81 -17.98 -5.36
C TYR A 226 -6.30 -16.75 -4.62
N ASN A 227 -7.48 -16.84 -4.02
CA ASN A 227 -8.26 -15.70 -3.55
C ASN A 227 -8.48 -15.63 -2.04
N THR A 228 -7.84 -16.54 -1.27
CA THR A 228 -7.92 -16.55 0.21
C THR A 228 -6.74 -15.82 0.82
N TYR A 229 -7.02 -14.78 1.61
CA TYR A 229 -6.05 -13.93 2.29
C TYR A 229 -6.37 -13.82 3.78
N ALA A 230 -5.44 -13.28 4.56
CA ALA A 230 -5.72 -12.98 5.95
C ALA A 230 -5.38 -11.53 6.29
N PHE A 231 -6.17 -10.93 7.18
CA PHE A 231 -5.90 -9.64 7.79
C PHE A 231 -5.77 -9.84 9.30
N ILE A 232 -4.56 -9.73 9.81
CA ILE A 232 -4.32 -9.85 11.25
C ILE A 232 -4.86 -8.62 11.98
N LYS A 233 -5.46 -8.84 13.16
CA LYS A 233 -5.97 -7.75 14.01
C LYS A 233 -4.82 -7.01 14.72
N ASP A 234 -3.95 -6.48 13.88
CA ASP A 234 -2.75 -5.76 14.25
C ASP A 234 -2.54 -4.59 13.28
N ALA A 235 -1.46 -3.83 13.45
CA ALA A 235 -1.21 -2.61 12.71
C ALA A 235 0.27 -2.50 12.28
N ILE A 236 0.52 -1.79 11.17
CA ILE A 236 1.86 -1.36 10.75
C ILE A 236 1.95 0.15 10.81
N LEU A 237 3.09 0.69 11.27
CA LEU A 237 3.31 2.12 11.28
C LEU A 237 3.83 2.57 9.90
N HIS A 238 3.12 3.49 9.28
CA HIS A 238 3.52 4.11 8.02
C HIS A 238 3.92 5.56 8.26
N LEU A 239 5.18 5.88 7.96
CA LEU A 239 5.76 7.22 8.08
C LEU A 239 5.74 7.88 6.71
N SER A 240 4.65 8.55 6.35
CA SER A 240 4.44 9.09 4.99
C SER A 240 5.51 10.08 4.52
N GLY A 241 6.25 10.68 5.46
CA GLY A 241 7.31 11.64 5.16
C GLY A 241 6.82 12.99 4.62
N TYR A 242 5.51 13.22 4.56
CA TYR A 242 4.99 14.50 4.11
C TYR A 242 5.31 15.62 5.09
N LYS A 243 6.01 16.65 4.62
CA LYS A 243 6.36 17.81 5.43
C LYS A 243 5.14 18.66 5.79
N ASN A 244 4.17 18.71 4.89
CA ASN A 244 2.94 19.49 5.02
C ASN A 244 1.90 19.04 3.99
N LEU A 245 0.72 19.63 4.05
CA LEU A 245 -0.39 19.33 3.16
C LEU A 245 -0.06 19.61 1.68
N TRP A 246 0.72 20.66 1.39
CA TRP A 246 1.12 20.97 0.03
C TRP A 246 2.00 19.87 -0.59
N SER A 247 2.94 19.31 0.16
CA SER A 247 3.77 18.19 -0.29
C SER A 247 2.94 16.94 -0.58
N PHE A 248 1.89 16.69 0.22
CA PHE A 248 0.92 15.62 -0.03
C PHE A 248 0.13 15.87 -1.34
N LEU A 249 -0.48 17.04 -1.50
CA LEU A 249 -1.27 17.37 -2.70
C LEU A 249 -0.43 17.33 -3.98
N SER A 250 0.80 17.83 -3.94
CA SER A 250 1.75 17.77 -5.05
C SER A 250 2.05 16.31 -5.44
N ARG A 251 2.21 15.42 -4.45
CA ARG A 251 2.41 13.99 -4.70
C ARG A 251 1.15 13.34 -5.28
N ARG A 252 -0.04 13.71 -4.83
CA ARG A 252 -1.33 13.24 -5.40
C ARG A 252 -1.49 13.66 -6.86
N LYS A 253 -1.16 14.91 -7.18
CA LYS A 253 -1.12 15.39 -8.56
C LYS A 253 -0.18 14.54 -9.41
N LEU A 254 1.06 14.34 -8.96
CA LEU A 254 2.05 13.54 -9.67
C LEU A 254 1.55 12.09 -9.90
N PHE A 255 0.98 11.45 -8.89
CA PHE A 255 0.43 10.12 -9.02
C PHE A 255 -0.74 10.04 -10.01
N MET A 256 -1.63 11.04 -10.00
CA MET A 256 -2.74 11.09 -10.94
C MET A 256 -2.22 11.20 -12.39
N GLU A 257 -1.25 12.08 -12.62
CA GLU A 257 -0.65 12.27 -13.95
C GLU A 257 0.13 11.03 -14.41
N GLN A 258 0.94 10.41 -13.54
CA GLN A 258 1.80 9.28 -13.90
C GLN A 258 1.06 7.95 -14.03
N PHE A 259 0.11 7.67 -13.14
CA PHE A 259 -0.47 6.32 -13.04
C PHE A 259 -1.89 6.21 -13.61
N HIS A 260 -2.58 7.33 -13.82
CA HIS A 260 -3.97 7.30 -14.28
C HIS A 260 -4.19 7.99 -15.63
N LEU A 261 -3.36 8.97 -16.00
CA LEU A 261 -3.53 9.73 -17.24
C LEU A 261 -2.41 9.52 -18.25
N SER A 262 -1.21 9.11 -17.82
CA SER A 262 -0.10 8.90 -18.74
C SER A 262 -0.28 7.63 -19.56
N SER A 263 -0.32 7.77 -20.88
CA SER A 263 -0.31 6.64 -21.82
C SER A 263 1.09 6.35 -22.40
N THR A 264 2.09 7.19 -22.07
CA THR A 264 3.45 7.12 -22.63
C THR A 264 4.52 7.44 -21.58
N GLY A 265 5.72 6.91 -21.77
CA GLY A 265 6.90 7.17 -20.92
C GLY A 265 7.23 6.02 -19.96
N ILE A 266 8.31 6.18 -19.18
CA ILE A 266 8.85 5.16 -18.24
C ILE A 266 7.81 4.75 -17.15
N THR A 267 6.88 5.64 -16.85
CA THR A 267 5.80 5.39 -15.89
C THR A 267 4.49 4.99 -16.53
N ALA A 268 4.38 5.05 -17.85
CA ALA A 268 3.23 4.56 -18.59
C ALA A 268 3.11 3.05 -18.42
N ARG A 269 1.98 2.62 -17.89
CA ARG A 269 1.68 1.20 -17.69
C ARG A 269 0.29 0.89 -18.23
N PRO A 270 0.15 0.81 -19.57
CA PRO A 270 -1.15 0.56 -20.20
C PRO A 270 -1.76 -0.78 -19.78
N GLU A 271 -0.92 -1.69 -19.26
CA GLU A 271 -1.31 -3.04 -18.86
C GLU A 271 -1.63 -3.19 -17.37
N ARG A 272 -1.84 -2.08 -16.65
CA ARG A 272 -2.24 -2.19 -15.24
C ARG A 272 -3.53 -2.97 -15.09
N ARG A 273 -3.51 -3.99 -14.26
CA ARG A 273 -4.62 -4.91 -14.01
C ARG A 273 -5.52 -4.45 -12.88
N TYR A 274 -5.00 -3.59 -12.01
CA TYR A 274 -5.76 -2.96 -10.92
C TYR A 274 -6.09 -1.52 -11.27
N SER A 275 -7.32 -1.14 -10.98
CA SER A 275 -7.77 0.26 -11.04
C SER A 275 -8.55 0.61 -9.77
N VAL A 276 -8.21 1.75 -9.16
CA VAL A 276 -9.01 2.31 -8.05
C VAL A 276 -10.41 2.66 -8.54
N TYR A 277 -10.52 3.16 -9.77
CA TYR A 277 -11.79 3.49 -10.41
C TYR A 277 -12.08 2.51 -11.56
N GLU A 278 -13.28 1.96 -11.54
CA GLU A 278 -13.81 1.14 -12.63
C GLU A 278 -15.12 1.75 -13.14
N PRO A 279 -15.52 1.53 -14.41
CA PRO A 279 -16.77 2.10 -14.96
C PRO A 279 -18.01 1.78 -14.12
N LYS A 280 -18.04 0.62 -13.44
CA LYS A 280 -19.14 0.25 -12.51
C LYS A 280 -19.20 1.13 -11.26
N ASP A 281 -18.10 1.82 -10.91
CA ASP A 281 -18.04 2.70 -9.73
C ASP A 281 -18.54 4.12 -10.00
N LYS A 282 -19.06 4.42 -11.22
CA LYS A 282 -19.48 5.77 -11.63
C LYS A 282 -20.44 6.44 -10.65
N TRP A 283 -21.39 5.69 -10.10
CA TRP A 283 -22.35 6.23 -9.15
C TRP A 283 -21.74 6.55 -7.80
N LYS A 284 -20.78 5.75 -7.34
CA LYS A 284 -20.01 6.03 -6.13
C LYS A 284 -19.11 7.25 -6.32
N LEU A 285 -18.53 7.41 -7.52
CA LEU A 285 -17.74 8.59 -7.85
C LEU A 285 -18.61 9.86 -7.83
N LEU A 286 -19.76 9.82 -8.49
CA LEU A 286 -20.72 10.95 -8.47
C LEU A 286 -21.18 11.26 -7.04
N TRP A 287 -21.46 10.23 -6.25
CA TRP A 287 -21.77 10.39 -4.83
C TRP A 287 -20.62 11.03 -4.06
N PHE A 288 -19.40 10.56 -4.28
CA PHE A 288 -18.22 11.16 -3.64
C PHE A 288 -18.04 12.64 -4.00
N VAL A 289 -18.21 12.99 -5.27
CA VAL A 289 -18.18 14.41 -5.71
C VAL A 289 -19.23 15.21 -4.95
N LEU A 290 -20.49 14.76 -4.93
CA LEU A 290 -21.60 15.44 -4.27
C LEU A 290 -21.33 15.67 -2.78
N ILE A 291 -20.96 14.62 -2.04
CA ILE A 291 -20.70 14.72 -0.60
C ILE A 291 -19.46 15.57 -0.27
N SER A 292 -18.50 15.62 -1.18
CA SER A 292 -17.29 16.45 -1.02
C SER A 292 -17.60 17.94 -1.13
N PHE A 293 -18.53 18.34 -2.02
CA PHE A 293 -19.00 19.73 -2.13
C PHE A 293 -19.95 20.13 -1.00
N THR A 294 -20.81 19.23 -0.56
CA THR A 294 -21.74 19.52 0.56
C THR A 294 -21.05 19.45 1.92
N ILE A 295 -19.91 18.76 2.02
CA ILE A 295 -19.10 18.57 3.24
C ILE A 295 -19.84 17.83 4.38
N ILE A 296 -21.15 17.68 4.33
CA ILE A 296 -21.98 17.17 5.43
C ILE A 296 -21.57 15.75 5.84
N ILE A 297 -21.48 14.82 4.88
CA ILE A 297 -21.13 13.42 5.17
C ILE A 297 -19.69 13.30 5.67
N PRO A 298 -18.67 13.88 4.99
CA PRO A 298 -17.30 13.87 5.51
C PRO A 298 -17.17 14.48 6.92
N LEU A 299 -17.88 15.53 7.22
CA LEU A 299 -17.89 16.14 8.57
C LEU A 299 -18.55 15.22 9.60
N THR A 300 -19.64 14.56 9.22
CA THR A 300 -20.30 13.57 10.10
C THR A 300 -19.35 12.41 10.42
N ASP A 301 -18.63 11.90 9.43
CA ASP A 301 -17.62 10.84 9.65
C ASP A 301 -16.49 11.32 10.55
N SER A 302 -16.03 12.58 10.38
CA SER A 302 -15.04 13.19 11.28
C SER A 302 -15.54 13.28 12.74
N ILE A 303 -16.77 13.73 12.94
CA ILE A 303 -17.38 13.83 14.29
C ILE A 303 -17.53 12.44 14.93
N ARG A 304 -17.98 11.44 14.16
CA ARG A 304 -18.08 10.05 14.65
C ARG A 304 -16.71 9.50 15.04
N GLY A 305 -15.69 9.74 14.22
CA GLY A 305 -14.31 9.34 14.50
C GLY A 305 -13.75 10.04 15.73
N PHE A 306 -13.94 11.35 15.85
CA PHE A 306 -13.50 12.13 16.99
C PHE A 306 -14.14 11.68 18.32
N ARG A 307 -15.39 11.23 18.30
CA ARG A 307 -16.04 10.64 19.50
C ARG A 307 -15.41 9.32 19.93
N LYS A 308 -14.79 8.56 19.02
CA LYS A 308 -14.07 7.31 19.33
C LYS A 308 -12.64 7.57 19.79
N ILE A 309 -11.94 8.43 19.05
CA ILE A 309 -10.56 8.82 19.34
C ILE A 309 -10.50 10.34 19.23
N HIS A 310 -10.26 11.02 20.37
CA HIS A 310 -10.22 12.49 20.47
C HIS A 310 -8.95 13.03 19.80
N ASP A 311 -8.94 13.07 18.47
CA ASP A 311 -7.82 13.59 17.67
C ASP A 311 -8.34 14.56 16.60
N PRO A 312 -7.80 15.80 16.53
CA PRO A 312 -8.18 16.79 15.52
C PRO A 312 -7.87 16.34 14.09
N ALA A 313 -7.01 15.34 13.87
CA ALA A 313 -6.70 14.81 12.54
C ALA A 313 -7.95 14.29 11.81
N TRP A 314 -8.99 13.88 12.52
CA TRP A 314 -10.28 13.53 11.89
C TRP A 314 -10.85 14.65 11.03
N PHE A 315 -10.69 15.90 11.45
CA PHE A 315 -11.25 17.06 10.77
C PHE A 315 -10.49 17.48 9.49
N LEU A 316 -9.37 16.82 9.18
CA LEU A 316 -8.77 16.92 7.84
C LEU A 316 -9.66 16.27 6.77
N HIS A 317 -10.54 15.33 7.13
CA HIS A 317 -11.30 14.54 6.18
C HIS A 317 -12.20 15.38 5.26
N PRO A 318 -13.10 16.24 5.74
CA PRO A 318 -13.95 17.06 4.89
C PRO A 318 -13.13 18.00 4.00
N TYR A 319 -12.04 18.55 4.53
CA TYR A 319 -11.14 19.40 3.77
C TYR A 319 -10.47 18.62 2.62
N LEU A 320 -9.91 17.43 2.91
CA LEU A 320 -9.26 16.60 1.90
C LEU A 320 -10.24 16.06 0.86
N CYS A 321 -11.46 15.70 1.23
CA CYS A 321 -12.51 15.33 0.28
C CYS A 321 -12.73 16.45 -0.76
N PHE A 322 -12.95 17.68 -0.29
CA PHE A 322 -13.16 18.82 -1.16
C PHE A 322 -11.95 19.13 -2.04
N VAL A 323 -10.77 19.28 -1.43
CA VAL A 323 -9.56 19.69 -2.16
C VAL A 323 -9.14 18.66 -3.20
N LEU A 324 -9.27 17.35 -2.89
CA LEU A 324 -8.89 16.31 -3.85
C LEU A 324 -9.90 16.20 -5.01
N VAL A 325 -11.19 16.40 -4.78
CA VAL A 325 -12.17 16.49 -5.89
C VAL A 325 -11.83 17.63 -6.83
N VAL A 326 -11.52 18.80 -6.29
CA VAL A 326 -11.12 19.97 -7.10
C VAL A 326 -9.80 19.69 -7.83
N LEU A 327 -8.79 19.15 -7.14
CA LEU A 327 -7.49 18.83 -7.73
C LEU A 327 -7.62 17.81 -8.87
N TYR A 328 -8.30 16.70 -8.64
CA TYR A 328 -8.47 15.64 -9.65
C TYR A 328 -9.33 16.11 -10.81
N GLY A 329 -10.41 16.83 -10.55
CA GLY A 329 -11.24 17.45 -11.60
C GLY A 329 -10.43 18.38 -12.49
N TRP A 330 -9.62 19.25 -11.90
CA TRP A 330 -8.72 20.15 -12.64
C TRP A 330 -7.71 19.38 -13.52
N ILE A 331 -7.07 18.34 -12.97
CA ILE A 331 -6.08 17.53 -13.69
C ILE A 331 -6.73 16.83 -14.89
N ILE A 332 -7.91 16.24 -14.69
CA ILE A 332 -8.68 15.58 -15.76
C ILE A 332 -9.07 16.57 -16.85
N MET A 333 -9.65 17.72 -16.48
CA MET A 333 -10.02 18.75 -17.46
C MET A 333 -8.82 19.26 -18.27
N LYS A 334 -7.70 19.53 -17.61
CA LYS A 334 -6.46 19.92 -18.26
C LYS A 334 -5.99 18.86 -19.26
N HIS A 335 -6.02 17.58 -18.88
CA HIS A 335 -5.61 16.48 -19.75
C HIS A 335 -6.52 16.36 -20.98
N GLN A 336 -7.84 16.41 -20.80
CA GLN A 336 -8.81 16.37 -21.89
C GLN A 336 -8.64 17.55 -22.86
N PHE A 337 -8.40 18.75 -22.33
CA PHE A 337 -8.12 19.92 -23.15
C PHE A 337 -6.85 19.74 -23.99
N GLN A 338 -5.78 19.20 -23.39
CA GLN A 338 -4.54 18.92 -24.11
C GLN A 338 -4.73 17.87 -25.23
N LEU A 339 -5.54 16.84 -25.02
CA LEU A 339 -5.87 15.84 -26.03
C LEU A 339 -6.68 16.44 -27.19
N MET A 340 -7.66 17.29 -26.87
CA MET A 340 -8.44 18.02 -27.86
C MET A 340 -7.57 18.93 -28.74
N MET A 341 -6.66 19.69 -28.14
CA MET A 341 -5.75 20.56 -28.87
C MET A 341 -4.79 19.77 -29.77
N LYS A 342 -4.30 18.61 -29.33
CA LYS A 342 -3.47 17.72 -30.18
C LYS A 342 -4.27 17.17 -31.35
N SER A 343 -5.52 16.75 -31.14
CA SER A 343 -6.39 16.27 -32.20
C SER A 343 -6.66 17.35 -33.27
N LEU A 344 -6.89 18.58 -32.84
CA LEU A 344 -7.05 19.73 -33.77
C LEU A 344 -5.78 20.03 -34.55
N ALA A 345 -4.60 19.95 -33.92
CA ALA A 345 -3.32 20.18 -34.59
C ALA A 345 -2.94 19.09 -35.62
N HIS A 346 -3.54 17.90 -35.56
CA HIS A 346 -3.38 16.84 -36.56
C HIS A 346 -4.37 16.94 -37.72
N LEU A 347 -5.37 17.82 -37.63
CA LEU A 347 -6.36 18.05 -38.70
C LEU A 347 -6.00 19.26 -39.57
N VAL A 348 -4.98 20.03 -39.20
CA VAL A 348 -4.36 21.12 -39.96
C VAL A 348 -3.00 20.68 -40.49
#